data_24ac39ad60710d6c3cde9c7356ef1aaf
#
_entry.id   24ac39ad60710d6c3cde9c7356ef1aaf
#
_cell.length_a   1.000
_cell.length_b   1.000
_cell.length_c   1.000
_cell.angle_alpha   90.00
_cell.angle_beta   90.00
_cell.angle_gamma   90.00
#
_symmetry.space_group_name_H-M   'P 1'
#
loop_
_entity.id
_entity.type
_entity.pdbx_description
1 polymer ?
#
loop_
_entity_poly.entity_id
_entity_poly.type
_entity_poly.pdbx_seq_one_letter_code
_entity_poly.pdbx_strand_id
1 'polypeptide(L)'
;MVMLLPVALRAQGVLIAPHAIIIDHRTRSGSLTLYNPGDEPAEITLSSFFGYPVSDPSGGFELKTVDQPEPDYPSAVKWIEAFPKRMLLGPKQRQTVRLLAKPPANLQDGEYWARLVVNAKGGSVPVEGVADSSGVSVALALEVRTIIPLQYRKGKVATGVRASRLDAAIEHDSLAVRLRLDRTGNAAYLGTLRGALVDSAGKVVATVSSPLAVYYDMEPRLTAPLPAAGLPAGRYRLKVDVASERQDLPPNLVLASPPIRDSLEVRLP
;
A
#
# COMPACT_ATOMS: atom_id res chain seq x y z
N MET A 1 13.83 0.52 46.30
CA MET A 1 14.03 -0.04 44.96
C MET A 1 12.64 -0.29 44.38
N VAL A 2 12.15 0.68 43.58
CA VAL A 2 10.81 0.59 42.97
C VAL A 2 10.97 -0.23 41.66
N MET A 3 10.34 -1.39 41.66
CA MET A 3 10.34 -2.31 40.52
C MET A 3 9.29 -1.82 39.53
N LEU A 4 9.70 -1.09 38.48
CA LEU A 4 8.85 -0.73 37.34
C LEU A 4 8.54 -2.03 36.57
N LEU A 5 7.35 -2.57 36.76
CA LEU A 5 6.81 -3.63 35.90
C LEU A 5 6.55 -3.02 34.51
N PRO A 6 7.02 -3.64 33.40
CA PRO A 6 6.71 -3.19 32.08
C PRO A 6 5.21 -3.35 31.84
N VAL A 7 4.50 -2.23 31.63
CA VAL A 7 3.13 -2.25 31.12
C VAL A 7 3.21 -2.76 29.69
N ALA A 8 2.77 -3.98 29.46
CA ALA A 8 2.65 -4.53 28.12
C ALA A 8 1.56 -3.75 27.37
N LEU A 9 1.96 -2.85 26.49
CA LEU A 9 1.06 -2.23 25.51
C LEU A 9 0.48 -3.35 24.64
N ARG A 10 -0.76 -3.75 24.94
CA ARG A 10 -1.49 -4.71 24.12
C ARG A 10 -1.95 -4.00 22.87
N ALA A 11 -1.47 -4.44 21.72
CA ALA A 11 -1.96 -3.96 20.43
C ALA A 11 -3.45 -4.30 20.32
N GLN A 12 -4.29 -3.29 20.38
CA GLN A 12 -5.72 -3.41 20.16
C GLN A 12 -5.99 -3.19 18.66
N GLY A 13 -6.41 -4.22 17.99
CA GLY A 13 -6.76 -4.17 16.58
C GLY A 13 -7.12 -5.55 16.07
N VAL A 14 -7.94 -5.59 15.02
CA VAL A 14 -8.29 -6.84 14.35
C VAL A 14 -7.23 -7.15 13.30
N LEU A 15 -6.69 -8.36 13.34
CA LEU A 15 -5.77 -8.85 12.32
C LEU A 15 -6.56 -9.27 11.09
N ILE A 16 -6.06 -8.93 9.92
CA ILE A 16 -6.75 -9.13 8.65
C ILE A 16 -5.80 -9.83 7.67
N ALA A 17 -6.27 -10.87 7.01
CA ALA A 17 -5.51 -11.59 5.98
C ALA A 17 -6.43 -12.05 4.84
N PRO A 18 -6.01 -11.94 3.58
CA PRO A 18 -4.78 -11.32 3.09
C PRO A 18 -4.84 -9.79 3.08
N HIS A 19 -3.69 -9.13 2.94
CA HIS A 19 -3.59 -7.66 2.84
C HIS A 19 -3.86 -7.11 1.43
N ALA A 20 -4.06 -7.97 0.45
CA ALA A 20 -4.48 -7.64 -0.90
C ALA A 20 -5.30 -8.79 -1.48
N ILE A 21 -6.34 -8.50 -2.24
CA ILE A 21 -7.30 -9.48 -2.72
C ILE A 21 -7.37 -9.44 -4.25
N ILE A 22 -7.33 -10.62 -4.86
CA ILE A 22 -7.59 -10.80 -6.27
C ILE A 22 -8.82 -11.69 -6.44
N ILE A 23 -9.73 -11.30 -7.34
CA ILE A 23 -10.88 -12.07 -7.75
C ILE A 23 -10.79 -12.35 -9.26
N ASP A 24 -10.74 -13.61 -9.63
CA ASP A 24 -10.77 -14.03 -11.03
C ASP A 24 -12.22 -14.07 -11.55
N HIS A 25 -12.42 -13.69 -12.81
CA HIS A 25 -13.75 -13.66 -13.44
C HIS A 25 -14.45 -15.02 -13.48
N ARG A 26 -13.71 -16.13 -13.50
CA ARG A 26 -14.28 -17.49 -13.53
C ARG A 26 -14.87 -17.86 -12.18
N THR A 27 -14.18 -17.52 -11.10
CA THR A 27 -14.64 -17.84 -9.73
C THR A 27 -15.60 -16.80 -9.19
N ARG A 28 -15.42 -15.51 -9.55
CA ARG A 28 -16.21 -14.36 -9.10
C ARG A 28 -16.35 -14.27 -7.58
N SER A 29 -15.40 -14.84 -6.87
CA SER A 29 -15.40 -14.87 -5.41
C SER A 29 -14.01 -14.75 -4.85
N GLY A 30 -13.94 -14.19 -3.65
CA GLY A 30 -12.75 -14.09 -2.82
C GLY A 30 -13.13 -14.17 -1.35
N SER A 31 -12.15 -14.14 -0.48
CA SER A 31 -12.39 -14.09 0.95
C SER A 31 -11.28 -13.36 1.69
N LEU A 32 -11.60 -12.88 2.87
CA LEU A 32 -10.63 -12.43 3.87
C LEU A 32 -11.00 -13.02 5.22
N THR A 33 -9.99 -13.20 6.05
CA THR A 33 -10.13 -13.67 7.42
C THR A 33 -9.84 -12.52 8.37
N LEU A 34 -10.71 -12.33 9.34
CA LEU A 34 -10.56 -11.39 10.45
C LEU A 34 -10.28 -12.20 11.71
N TYR A 35 -9.36 -11.73 12.53
CA TYR A 35 -9.07 -12.31 13.84
C TYR A 35 -8.96 -11.23 14.88
N ASN A 36 -9.72 -11.38 15.99
CA ASN A 36 -9.63 -10.50 17.14
C ASN A 36 -8.63 -11.07 18.15
N PRO A 37 -7.41 -10.55 18.26
CA PRO A 37 -6.43 -11.00 19.26
C PRO A 37 -6.71 -10.46 20.66
N GLY A 38 -7.63 -9.49 20.79
CA GLY A 38 -7.98 -8.82 22.05
C GLY A 38 -8.79 -9.69 22.99
N ASP A 39 -9.03 -9.17 24.19
CA ASP A 39 -9.82 -9.82 25.24
C ASP A 39 -11.26 -9.29 25.29
N GLU A 40 -11.59 -8.29 24.46
CA GLU A 40 -12.92 -7.70 24.31
C GLU A 40 -13.48 -7.90 22.91
N PRO A 41 -14.82 -7.90 22.73
CA PRO A 41 -15.43 -7.97 21.42
C PRO A 41 -15.12 -6.72 20.57
N ALA A 42 -14.98 -6.91 19.27
CA ALA A 42 -14.83 -5.82 18.29
C ALA A 42 -16.05 -5.77 17.35
N GLU A 43 -16.65 -4.60 17.18
CA GLU A 43 -17.66 -4.36 16.18
C GLU A 43 -16.98 -4.09 14.82
N ILE A 44 -17.29 -4.91 13.83
CA ILE A 44 -16.71 -4.83 12.50
C ILE A 44 -17.75 -4.35 11.50
N THR A 45 -17.37 -3.35 10.69
CA THR A 45 -18.15 -2.96 9.51
C THR A 45 -17.27 -2.99 8.26
N LEU A 46 -17.84 -3.48 7.15
CA LEU A 46 -17.18 -3.52 5.86
C LEU A 46 -17.90 -2.60 4.87
N SER A 47 -17.10 -1.84 4.15
CA SER A 47 -17.54 -0.99 3.04
C SER A 47 -16.50 -1.01 1.92
N SER A 48 -16.84 -0.43 0.78
CA SER A 48 -15.88 -0.30 -0.33
C SER A 48 -16.01 1.06 -0.99
N PHE A 49 -14.90 1.54 -1.55
CA PHE A 49 -14.86 2.74 -2.35
C PHE A 49 -13.90 2.56 -3.54
N PHE A 50 -13.97 3.45 -4.52
CA PHE A 50 -13.01 3.50 -5.60
C PHE A 50 -11.88 4.48 -5.26
N GLY A 51 -10.65 4.01 -5.37
CA GLY A 51 -9.47 4.83 -5.13
C GLY A 51 -8.19 4.11 -5.56
N TYR A 52 -7.17 4.89 -5.83
CA TYR A 52 -5.88 4.41 -6.29
C TYR A 52 -4.74 5.29 -5.78
N PRO A 53 -3.52 4.75 -5.63
CA PRO A 53 -2.38 5.53 -5.19
C PRO A 53 -1.96 6.52 -6.28
N VAL A 54 -1.57 7.69 -5.84
CA VAL A 54 -0.96 8.75 -6.65
C VAL A 54 0.27 9.28 -5.92
N SER A 55 1.12 10.03 -6.60
CA SER A 55 2.17 10.81 -5.93
C SER A 55 1.60 12.13 -5.48
N ASP A 56 1.89 12.51 -4.23
CA ASP A 56 1.65 13.87 -3.73
C ASP A 56 2.67 14.86 -4.33
N PRO A 57 2.51 16.17 -4.14
CA PRO A 57 3.44 17.17 -4.66
C PRO A 57 4.89 17.03 -4.17
N SER A 58 5.11 16.39 -3.02
CA SER A 58 6.44 16.10 -2.48
C SER A 58 7.06 14.84 -3.08
N GLY A 59 6.28 14.04 -3.83
CA GLY A 59 6.65 12.75 -4.40
C GLY A 59 6.45 11.57 -3.44
N GLY A 60 5.76 11.78 -2.32
CA GLY A 60 5.25 10.73 -1.45
C GLY A 60 4.04 10.01 -2.07
N PHE A 61 3.47 9.07 -1.33
CA PHE A 61 2.31 8.32 -1.77
C PHE A 61 1.06 8.74 -0.99
N GLU A 62 -0.01 9.04 -1.72
CA GLU A 62 -1.33 9.23 -1.13
C GLU A 62 -2.38 8.37 -1.85
N LEU A 63 -3.50 8.13 -1.19
CA LEU A 63 -4.63 7.39 -1.76
C LEU A 63 -5.69 8.38 -2.25
N LYS A 64 -5.73 8.57 -3.57
CA LYS A 64 -6.80 9.35 -4.21
C LYS A 64 -8.12 8.58 -4.14
N THR A 65 -9.13 9.18 -3.52
CA THR A 65 -10.49 8.64 -3.47
C THR A 65 -11.35 9.31 -4.53
N VAL A 66 -12.20 8.52 -5.20
CA VAL A 66 -13.17 9.00 -6.19
C VAL A 66 -14.55 8.51 -5.78
N ASP A 67 -15.39 9.41 -5.28
CA ASP A 67 -16.70 9.06 -4.70
C ASP A 67 -17.70 8.56 -5.74
N GLN A 68 -17.69 9.16 -6.92
CA GLN A 68 -18.55 8.79 -8.05
C GLN A 68 -17.70 8.57 -9.30
N PRO A 69 -17.09 7.38 -9.45
CA PRO A 69 -16.31 7.08 -10.64
C PRO A 69 -17.21 7.07 -11.89
N GLU A 70 -16.75 7.76 -12.92
CA GLU A 70 -17.40 7.75 -14.24
C GLU A 70 -17.39 6.35 -14.85
N PRO A 71 -18.24 6.08 -15.86
CA PRO A 71 -18.37 4.74 -16.44
C PRO A 71 -17.10 4.16 -17.06
N ASP A 72 -16.17 4.98 -17.50
CA ASP A 72 -14.88 4.60 -18.07
C ASP A 72 -13.81 4.27 -17.03
N TYR A 73 -14.05 4.61 -15.76
CA TYR A 73 -13.17 4.17 -14.68
C TYR A 73 -13.28 2.65 -14.45
N PRO A 74 -12.16 1.94 -14.28
CA PRO A 74 -12.17 0.50 -14.01
C PRO A 74 -12.57 0.21 -12.56
N SER A 75 -13.76 0.64 -12.17
CA SER A 75 -14.29 0.50 -10.82
C SER A 75 -15.10 -0.79 -10.67
N ALA A 76 -14.75 -1.58 -9.64
CA ALA A 76 -15.48 -2.78 -9.25
C ALA A 76 -16.45 -2.55 -8.08
N VAL A 77 -16.53 -1.35 -7.54
CA VAL A 77 -17.24 -1.04 -6.27
C VAL A 77 -18.72 -1.38 -6.31
N LYS A 78 -19.40 -1.09 -7.45
CA LYS A 78 -20.85 -1.24 -7.56
C LYS A 78 -21.32 -2.71 -7.64
N TRP A 79 -20.40 -3.64 -7.90
CA TRP A 79 -20.77 -5.04 -8.17
C TRP A 79 -19.91 -6.07 -7.40
N ILE A 80 -19.11 -5.61 -6.43
CA ILE A 80 -18.44 -6.46 -5.44
C ILE A 80 -19.10 -6.24 -4.08
N GLU A 81 -19.52 -7.32 -3.46
CA GLU A 81 -20.20 -7.32 -2.17
C GLU A 81 -19.45 -8.18 -1.16
N ALA A 82 -19.27 -7.66 0.05
CA ALA A 82 -18.75 -8.40 1.20
C ALA A 82 -19.90 -9.00 2.01
N PHE A 83 -19.72 -10.22 2.51
CA PHE A 83 -20.71 -10.87 3.37
C PHE A 83 -20.04 -11.68 4.49
N PRO A 84 -20.40 -11.43 5.77
CA PRO A 84 -21.31 -10.38 6.26
C PRO A 84 -20.70 -8.99 6.17
N LYS A 85 -21.54 -7.93 6.06
CA LYS A 85 -21.10 -6.52 6.05
C LYS A 85 -20.90 -5.94 7.44
N ARG A 86 -21.56 -6.53 8.44
CA ARG A 86 -21.45 -6.14 9.86
C ARG A 86 -21.43 -7.38 10.72
N MET A 87 -20.61 -7.36 11.77
CA MET A 87 -20.52 -8.46 12.74
C MET A 87 -19.91 -7.98 14.04
N LEU A 88 -20.22 -8.70 15.10
CA LEU A 88 -19.49 -8.62 16.37
C LEU A 88 -18.50 -9.78 16.40
N LEU A 89 -17.21 -9.47 16.48
CA LEU A 89 -16.13 -10.45 16.54
C LEU A 89 -15.65 -10.59 17.97
N GLY A 90 -16.01 -11.70 18.62
CA GLY A 90 -15.67 -11.97 20.02
C GLY A 90 -14.15 -12.06 20.26
N PRO A 91 -13.74 -12.05 21.54
CA PRO A 91 -12.34 -12.21 21.92
C PRO A 91 -11.76 -13.52 21.37
N LYS A 92 -10.53 -13.46 20.86
CA LYS A 92 -9.79 -14.63 20.29
C LYS A 92 -10.55 -15.37 19.17
N GLN A 93 -11.61 -14.75 18.63
CA GLN A 93 -12.39 -15.34 17.55
C GLN A 93 -11.86 -14.99 16.18
N ARG A 94 -12.15 -15.87 15.22
CA ARG A 94 -11.82 -15.73 13.81
C ARG A 94 -13.10 -15.81 12.99
N GLN A 95 -13.24 -14.91 12.01
CA GLN A 95 -14.37 -14.87 11.09
C GLN A 95 -13.89 -14.74 9.65
N THR A 96 -14.45 -15.54 8.75
CA THR A 96 -14.23 -15.39 7.31
C THR A 96 -15.33 -14.52 6.70
N VAL A 97 -14.93 -13.50 5.96
CA VAL A 97 -15.81 -12.68 5.11
C VAL A 97 -15.67 -13.15 3.68
N ARG A 98 -16.78 -13.46 3.03
CA ARG A 98 -16.83 -13.79 1.61
C ARG A 98 -17.04 -12.54 0.79
N LEU A 99 -16.37 -12.48 -0.36
CA LEU A 99 -16.52 -11.43 -1.36
C LEU A 99 -17.13 -12.06 -2.61
N LEU A 100 -18.22 -11.50 -3.09
CA LEU A 100 -18.93 -11.97 -4.29
C LEU A 100 -18.93 -10.84 -5.32
N ALA A 101 -18.56 -11.18 -6.56
CA ALA A 101 -18.57 -10.27 -7.68
C ALA A 101 -19.73 -10.60 -8.64
N LYS A 102 -20.54 -9.59 -8.96
CA LYS A 102 -21.65 -9.63 -9.94
C LYS A 102 -21.37 -8.62 -11.06
N PRO A 103 -20.32 -8.86 -11.90
CA PRO A 103 -19.95 -7.92 -12.93
C PRO A 103 -21.04 -7.78 -14.01
N PRO A 104 -21.08 -6.64 -14.71
CA PRO A 104 -21.93 -6.45 -15.89
C PRO A 104 -21.65 -7.53 -16.97
N ALA A 105 -22.67 -7.92 -17.73
CA ALA A 105 -22.53 -8.96 -18.75
C ALA A 105 -21.56 -8.56 -19.87
N ASN A 106 -21.51 -7.30 -20.23
CA ASN A 106 -20.66 -6.72 -21.28
C ASN A 106 -19.32 -6.17 -20.79
N LEU A 107 -18.86 -6.61 -19.58
CA LEU A 107 -17.58 -6.16 -19.03
C LEU A 107 -16.45 -6.46 -20.02
N GLN A 108 -15.58 -5.49 -20.29
CA GLN A 108 -14.42 -5.68 -21.17
C GLN A 108 -13.31 -6.46 -20.45
N ASP A 109 -12.36 -6.99 -21.21
CA ASP A 109 -11.16 -7.60 -20.65
C ASP A 109 -10.29 -6.54 -19.97
N GLY A 110 -9.82 -6.84 -18.76
CA GLY A 110 -9.02 -5.91 -17.98
C GLY A 110 -9.07 -6.17 -16.49
N GLU A 111 -8.45 -5.29 -15.74
CA GLU A 111 -8.45 -5.27 -14.29
C GLU A 111 -9.32 -4.13 -13.76
N TYR A 112 -10.18 -4.44 -12.80
CA TYR A 112 -11.11 -3.53 -12.17
C TYR A 112 -10.82 -3.44 -10.67
N TRP A 113 -10.92 -2.24 -10.09
CA TRP A 113 -10.40 -1.96 -8.77
C TRP A 113 -11.48 -1.55 -7.78
N ALA A 114 -11.26 -1.94 -6.54
CA ALA A 114 -11.96 -1.43 -5.37
C ALA A 114 -10.99 -1.35 -4.19
N ARG A 115 -11.35 -0.57 -3.18
CA ARG A 115 -10.75 -0.57 -1.86
C ARG A 115 -11.76 -1.11 -0.88
N LEU A 116 -11.47 -2.25 -0.29
CA LEU A 116 -12.28 -2.79 0.80
C LEU A 116 -11.83 -2.12 2.10
N VAL A 117 -12.78 -1.58 2.84
CA VAL A 117 -12.54 -0.97 4.15
C VAL A 117 -13.06 -1.90 5.22
N VAL A 118 -12.18 -2.29 6.12
CA VAL A 118 -12.54 -2.96 7.36
C VAL A 118 -12.41 -1.94 8.48
N ASN A 119 -13.53 -1.57 9.04
CA ASN A 119 -13.61 -0.67 10.17
C ASN A 119 -13.87 -1.48 11.43
N ALA A 120 -12.94 -1.44 12.39
CA ALA A 120 -13.00 -2.16 13.64
C ALA A 120 -13.12 -1.17 14.80
N LYS A 121 -14.21 -1.25 15.54
CA LYS A 121 -14.42 -0.54 16.80
C LYS A 121 -14.39 -1.56 17.93
N GLY A 122 -13.55 -1.37 18.90
CA GLY A 122 -13.51 -2.27 20.04
C GLY A 122 -12.48 -1.88 21.07
N GLY A 123 -12.75 -2.31 22.29
CA GLY A 123 -11.90 -2.04 23.44
C GLY A 123 -11.90 -0.58 23.86
N SER A 124 -12.09 -0.33 25.13
CA SER A 124 -11.76 0.93 25.77
C SER A 124 -10.37 0.80 26.37
N VAL A 125 -9.46 1.71 26.06
CA VAL A 125 -8.19 1.81 26.78
C VAL A 125 -8.44 2.70 28.00
N PRO A 126 -8.34 2.18 29.22
CA PRO A 126 -8.33 3.04 30.40
C PRO A 126 -7.11 3.97 30.31
N VAL A 127 -7.32 5.26 30.40
CA VAL A 127 -6.21 6.22 30.47
C VAL A 127 -5.75 6.27 31.92
N GLU A 128 -4.67 5.55 32.23
CA GLU A 128 -4.03 5.64 33.55
C GLU A 128 -3.41 7.03 33.73
N GLY A 129 -3.69 7.67 34.88
CA GLY A 129 -3.09 8.94 35.25
C GLY A 129 -4.03 10.14 35.30
N VAL A 130 -5.31 9.99 34.91
CA VAL A 130 -6.34 11.04 35.08
C VAL A 130 -7.35 10.57 36.12
N ALA A 131 -6.87 10.14 37.28
CA ALA A 131 -7.71 10.01 38.48
C ALA A 131 -7.66 11.34 39.20
N ASP A 132 -8.52 12.27 38.81
CA ASP A 132 -8.86 13.37 39.72
C ASP A 132 -9.76 12.86 40.82
N SER A 133 -9.64 13.44 42.03
CA SER A 133 -10.45 13.14 43.22
C SER A 133 -11.97 13.26 43.04
N SER A 134 -12.43 13.59 41.83
CA SER A 134 -13.83 13.71 41.44
C SER A 134 -14.47 12.44 40.83
N GLY A 135 -13.72 11.32 40.72
CA GLY A 135 -14.26 10.03 40.26
C GLY A 135 -14.63 9.96 38.76
N VAL A 136 -14.08 10.83 37.92
CA VAL A 136 -14.28 10.79 36.47
C VAL A 136 -13.32 9.78 35.85
N SER A 137 -13.86 8.68 35.31
CA SER A 137 -13.09 7.72 34.49
C SER A 137 -13.16 8.16 33.02
N VAL A 138 -12.00 8.39 32.43
CA VAL A 138 -11.88 8.67 30.97
C VAL A 138 -11.49 7.38 30.27
N ALA A 139 -12.28 6.96 29.28
CA ALA A 139 -11.97 5.83 28.41
C ALA A 139 -11.77 6.31 26.97
N LEU A 140 -10.68 5.88 26.32
CA LEU A 140 -10.41 6.14 24.92
C LEU A 140 -11.00 5.01 24.07
N ALA A 141 -12.00 5.31 23.23
CA ALA A 141 -12.51 4.38 22.24
C ALA A 141 -11.65 4.46 20.97
N LEU A 142 -11.02 3.36 20.59
CA LEU A 142 -10.19 3.29 19.39
C LEU A 142 -11.01 2.71 18.23
N GLU A 143 -11.00 3.41 17.11
CA GLU A 143 -11.54 2.94 15.83
C GLU A 143 -10.40 2.78 14.83
N VAL A 144 -10.16 1.55 14.36
CA VAL A 144 -9.11 1.23 13.38
C VAL A 144 -9.74 1.00 12.01
N ARG A 145 -9.33 1.79 11.04
CA ARG A 145 -9.77 1.68 9.66
C ARG A 145 -8.65 1.09 8.79
N THR A 146 -8.83 -0.13 8.32
CA THR A 146 -7.88 -0.81 7.43
C THR A 146 -8.41 -0.82 6.00
N ILE A 147 -7.59 -0.36 5.05
CA ILE A 147 -7.94 -0.29 3.62
C ILE A 147 -7.15 -1.37 2.88
N ILE A 148 -7.86 -2.27 2.20
CA ILE A 148 -7.31 -3.42 1.50
C ILE A 148 -7.55 -3.24 0.00
N PRO A 149 -6.50 -3.26 -0.86
CA PRO A 149 -6.66 -3.26 -2.30
C PRO A 149 -7.35 -4.55 -2.76
N LEU A 150 -8.34 -4.37 -3.63
CA LEU A 150 -9.07 -5.45 -4.27
C LEU A 150 -8.99 -5.26 -5.78
N GLN A 151 -8.56 -6.29 -6.48
CA GLN A 151 -8.43 -6.36 -7.93
C GLN A 151 -9.33 -7.47 -8.47
N TYR A 152 -10.13 -7.14 -9.46
CA TYR A 152 -10.92 -8.12 -10.20
C TYR A 152 -10.37 -8.20 -11.62
N ARG A 153 -10.06 -9.42 -12.10
CA ARG A 153 -9.47 -9.64 -13.42
C ARG A 153 -10.38 -10.44 -14.32
N LYS A 154 -10.58 -9.94 -15.56
CA LYS A 154 -11.32 -10.61 -16.61
C LYS A 154 -10.49 -10.72 -17.88
N GLY A 155 -10.51 -11.91 -18.49
CA GLY A 155 -9.94 -12.17 -19.81
C GLY A 155 -8.42 -11.91 -19.89
N LYS A 156 -8.00 -11.27 -20.95
CA LYS A 156 -6.59 -10.94 -21.18
C LYS A 156 -6.22 -9.67 -20.39
N VAL A 157 -5.36 -9.81 -19.41
CA VAL A 157 -4.79 -8.70 -18.65
C VAL A 157 -3.29 -8.57 -18.93
N ALA A 158 -2.86 -7.34 -19.15
CA ALA A 158 -1.45 -6.99 -19.35
C ALA A 158 -1.12 -5.71 -18.61
N THR A 159 0.09 -5.63 -18.11
CA THR A 159 0.60 -4.46 -17.40
C THR A 159 2.00 -4.11 -17.84
N GLY A 160 2.38 -2.88 -17.58
CA GLY A 160 3.73 -2.36 -17.76
C GLY A 160 3.79 -0.91 -17.34
N VAL A 161 4.97 -0.36 -17.35
CA VAL A 161 5.20 1.08 -17.14
C VAL A 161 6.17 1.60 -18.19
N ARG A 162 6.09 2.89 -18.45
CA ARG A 162 7.06 3.65 -19.26
C ARG A 162 7.62 4.74 -18.36
N ALA A 163 8.95 4.82 -18.28
CA ALA A 163 9.63 5.94 -17.68
C ALA A 163 9.72 7.10 -18.69
N SER A 164 9.31 8.29 -18.28
CA SER A 164 9.33 9.47 -19.15
C SER A 164 10.24 10.59 -18.63
N ARG A 165 10.64 10.53 -17.37
CA ARG A 165 11.52 11.50 -16.73
C ARG A 165 12.29 10.82 -15.61
N LEU A 166 13.61 11.02 -15.58
CA LEU A 166 14.49 10.61 -14.49
C LEU A 166 15.32 11.82 -14.04
N ASP A 167 15.19 12.22 -12.80
CA ASP A 167 15.98 13.27 -12.18
C ASP A 167 16.66 12.76 -10.90
N ALA A 168 17.84 13.29 -10.61
CA ALA A 168 18.53 13.02 -9.37
C ALA A 168 19.24 14.29 -8.87
N ALA A 169 19.18 14.51 -7.56
CA ALA A 169 19.87 15.60 -6.89
C ALA A 169 20.49 15.12 -5.59
N ILE A 170 21.59 15.76 -5.20
CA ILE A 170 22.11 15.64 -3.84
C ILE A 170 21.55 16.82 -3.05
N GLU A 171 20.80 16.52 -2.02
CA GLU A 171 20.17 17.49 -1.13
C GLU A 171 20.72 17.27 0.28
N HIS A 172 21.54 18.20 0.74
CA HIS A 172 22.27 18.11 2.02
C HIS A 172 23.10 16.81 2.08
N ASP A 173 22.69 15.85 2.88
CA ASP A 173 23.33 14.57 3.13
C ASP A 173 22.59 13.38 2.49
N SER A 174 21.71 13.65 1.53
CA SER A 174 20.82 12.64 0.93
C SER A 174 20.83 12.71 -0.59
N LEU A 175 20.79 11.54 -1.23
CA LEU A 175 20.45 11.38 -2.64
C LEU A 175 18.92 11.43 -2.78
N ALA A 176 18.41 12.36 -3.56
CA ALA A 176 17.00 12.38 -3.99
C ALA A 176 16.89 11.88 -5.43
N VAL A 177 16.00 10.93 -5.66
CA VAL A 177 15.71 10.37 -7.00
C VAL A 177 14.23 10.58 -7.30
N ARG A 178 13.91 11.15 -8.45
CA ARG A 178 12.55 11.35 -8.95
C ARG A 178 12.39 10.69 -10.31
N LEU A 179 11.33 9.92 -10.47
CA LEU A 179 11.05 9.18 -11.71
C LEU A 179 9.57 9.27 -12.05
N ARG A 180 9.25 9.77 -13.24
CA ARG A 180 7.87 9.72 -13.75
C ARG A 180 7.62 8.40 -14.45
N LEU A 181 6.54 7.73 -14.04
CA LEU A 181 6.09 6.44 -14.55
C LEU A 181 4.64 6.56 -15.05
N ASP A 182 4.41 6.20 -16.29
CA ASP A 182 3.09 6.11 -16.89
C ASP A 182 2.74 4.64 -17.14
N ARG A 183 1.58 4.18 -16.64
CA ARG A 183 1.13 2.81 -16.83
C ARG A 183 0.81 2.52 -18.30
N THR A 184 1.13 1.33 -18.74
CA THR A 184 0.71 0.75 -20.01
C THR A 184 -0.12 -0.52 -19.78
N GLY A 185 -0.93 -0.90 -20.77
CA GLY A 185 -1.83 -2.05 -20.66
C GLY A 185 -3.13 -1.72 -19.91
N ASN A 186 -3.87 -2.77 -19.47
CA ASN A 186 -5.21 -2.69 -18.89
C ASN A 186 -5.29 -3.18 -17.44
N ALA A 187 -4.14 -3.30 -16.77
CA ALA A 187 -4.04 -3.66 -15.35
C ALA A 187 -3.03 -2.77 -14.63
N ALA A 188 -3.18 -2.60 -13.31
CA ALA A 188 -2.23 -1.85 -12.49
C ALA A 188 -0.85 -2.52 -12.53
N TYR A 189 0.20 -1.70 -12.55
CA TYR A 189 1.56 -2.18 -12.42
C TYR A 189 1.95 -2.23 -10.94
N LEU A 190 2.32 -3.42 -10.49
CA LEU A 190 2.84 -3.66 -9.15
C LEU A 190 4.30 -4.09 -9.27
N GLY A 191 5.19 -3.33 -8.68
CA GLY A 191 6.63 -3.59 -8.84
C GLY A 191 7.46 -2.92 -7.76
N THR A 192 8.76 -2.88 -7.99
CA THR A 192 9.75 -2.22 -7.13
C THR A 192 10.64 -1.32 -7.97
N LEU A 193 10.81 -0.09 -7.52
CA LEU A 193 11.84 0.83 -8.00
C LEU A 193 13.08 0.66 -7.15
N ARG A 194 14.22 0.43 -7.80
CA ARG A 194 15.55 0.38 -7.17
C ARG A 194 16.45 1.40 -7.83
N GLY A 195 17.22 2.11 -7.04
CA GLY A 195 18.26 3.03 -7.50
C GLY A 195 19.58 2.71 -6.81
N ALA A 196 20.69 2.80 -7.56
CA ALA A 196 22.04 2.67 -7.04
C ALA A 196 22.92 3.78 -7.60
N LEU A 197 23.48 4.59 -6.71
CA LEU A 197 24.50 5.57 -7.07
C LEU A 197 25.86 4.89 -7.04
N VAL A 198 26.58 4.94 -8.15
CA VAL A 198 27.91 4.33 -8.29
C VAL A 198 28.95 5.39 -8.61
N ASP A 199 30.15 5.25 -8.05
CA ASP A 199 31.29 6.12 -8.34
C ASP A 199 31.96 5.75 -9.68
N SER A 200 33.02 6.47 -10.04
CA SER A 200 33.80 6.23 -11.27
C SER A 200 34.52 4.87 -11.31
N ALA A 201 34.75 4.24 -10.15
CA ALA A 201 35.32 2.91 -10.03
C ALA A 201 34.25 1.80 -10.08
N GLY A 202 32.96 2.16 -10.16
CA GLY A 202 31.84 1.22 -10.17
C GLY A 202 31.39 0.76 -8.79
N LYS A 203 31.91 1.34 -7.70
CA LYS A 203 31.50 1.04 -6.33
C LYS A 203 30.16 1.70 -6.03
N VAL A 204 29.23 0.95 -5.44
CA VAL A 204 27.96 1.48 -4.96
C VAL A 204 28.21 2.31 -3.70
N VAL A 205 27.75 3.56 -3.71
CA VAL A 205 27.90 4.52 -2.61
C VAL A 205 26.59 4.87 -1.91
N ALA A 206 25.45 4.70 -2.59
CA ALA A 206 24.13 4.83 -2.00
C ALA A 206 23.12 3.97 -2.75
N THR A 207 22.10 3.51 -2.06
CA THR A 207 20.99 2.73 -2.66
C THR A 207 19.64 3.26 -2.16
N VAL A 208 18.65 3.17 -3.00
CA VAL A 208 17.25 3.48 -2.68
C VAL A 208 16.36 2.39 -3.25
N SER A 209 15.31 2.03 -2.52
CA SER A 209 14.33 1.05 -2.98
C SER A 209 12.96 1.37 -2.40
N SER A 210 11.92 1.25 -3.24
CA SER A 210 10.54 1.41 -2.82
C SER A 210 9.60 0.52 -3.63
N PRO A 211 8.60 -0.09 -2.98
CA PRO A 211 7.51 -0.73 -3.69
C PRO A 211 6.70 0.30 -4.48
N LEU A 212 6.23 -0.10 -5.66
CA LEU A 212 5.40 0.71 -6.55
C LEU A 212 4.04 0.07 -6.80
N ALA A 213 3.03 0.92 -6.97
CA ALA A 213 1.71 0.52 -7.43
C ALA A 213 1.17 1.61 -8.38
N VAL A 214 1.45 1.47 -9.68
CA VAL A 214 1.08 2.47 -10.69
C VAL A 214 -0.25 2.08 -11.32
N TYR A 215 -1.29 2.85 -11.04
CA TYR A 215 -2.65 2.62 -11.56
C TYR A 215 -2.92 3.43 -12.83
N TYR A 216 -2.42 4.64 -12.90
CA TYR A 216 -2.43 5.52 -14.09
C TYR A 216 -1.03 6.05 -14.34
N ASP A 217 -0.60 7.01 -13.56
CA ASP A 217 0.74 7.57 -13.53
C ASP A 217 1.21 7.80 -12.11
N MET A 218 2.51 7.87 -11.89
CA MET A 218 3.14 8.21 -10.62
C MET A 218 4.45 8.96 -10.87
N GLU A 219 4.78 9.85 -9.95
CA GLU A 219 6.08 10.52 -9.90
C GLU A 219 6.69 10.40 -8.49
N PRO A 220 7.11 9.17 -8.09
CA PRO A 220 7.72 8.96 -6.78
C PRO A 220 9.02 9.73 -6.64
N ARG A 221 9.23 10.31 -5.45
CA ARG A 221 10.50 10.85 -5.01
C ARG A 221 11.03 9.98 -3.87
N LEU A 222 12.17 9.35 -4.11
CA LEU A 222 12.83 8.51 -3.13
C LEU A 222 14.09 9.20 -2.62
N THR A 223 14.37 9.06 -1.33
CA THR A 223 15.60 9.60 -0.72
C THR A 223 16.39 8.49 -0.05
N ALA A 224 17.70 8.56 -0.17
CA ALA A 224 18.63 7.69 0.54
C ALA A 224 19.72 8.54 1.21
N PRO A 225 20.08 8.25 2.47
CA PRO A 225 21.20 8.93 3.13
C PRO A 225 22.50 8.62 2.40
N LEU A 226 23.35 9.61 2.31
CA LEU A 226 24.73 9.47 1.86
C LEU A 226 25.65 9.08 3.03
N PRO A 227 26.87 8.55 2.76
CA PRO A 227 27.85 8.29 3.81
C PRO A 227 28.11 9.51 4.66
N ALA A 228 28.24 9.36 5.98
CA ALA A 228 28.44 10.46 6.93
C ALA A 228 29.68 11.32 6.63
N ALA A 229 30.71 10.75 5.98
CA ALA A 229 31.88 11.48 5.51
C ALA A 229 31.62 12.30 4.23
N GLY A 230 30.40 12.30 3.71
CA GLY A 230 30.06 12.86 2.42
C GLY A 230 30.58 12.02 1.25
N LEU A 231 30.32 12.52 0.04
CA LEU A 231 30.89 11.95 -1.18
C LEU A 231 31.96 12.90 -1.74
N PRO A 232 33.12 12.40 -2.19
CA PRO A 232 34.13 13.22 -2.87
C PRO A 232 33.54 13.94 -4.09
N ALA A 233 34.07 15.11 -4.41
CA ALA A 233 33.79 15.79 -5.66
C ALA A 233 34.10 14.86 -6.85
N GLY A 234 33.21 14.81 -7.85
CA GLY A 234 33.43 13.91 -8.96
C GLY A 234 32.17 13.54 -9.73
N ARG A 235 32.33 12.55 -10.61
CA ARG A 235 31.24 12.01 -11.43
C ARG A 235 30.73 10.70 -10.82
N TYR A 236 29.44 10.64 -10.68
CA TYR A 236 28.70 9.46 -10.24
C TYR A 236 27.67 9.07 -11.30
N ARG A 237 27.23 7.86 -11.27
CA ARG A 237 26.14 7.39 -12.12
C ARG A 237 25.04 6.80 -11.27
N LEU A 238 23.85 7.38 -11.33
CA LEU A 238 22.65 6.76 -10.83
C LEU A 238 22.18 5.71 -11.84
N LYS A 239 22.06 4.46 -11.40
CA LYS A 239 21.40 3.38 -12.15
C LYS A 239 20.05 3.11 -11.53
N VAL A 240 19.01 3.06 -12.35
CA VAL A 240 17.62 2.81 -11.92
C VAL A 240 17.10 1.53 -12.57
N ASP A 241 16.43 0.71 -11.79
CA ASP A 241 15.74 -0.51 -12.22
C ASP A 241 14.32 -0.51 -11.69
N VAL A 242 13.34 -0.68 -12.58
CA VAL A 242 11.92 -0.84 -12.24
C VAL A 242 11.48 -2.22 -12.71
N ALA A 243 11.21 -3.11 -11.77
CA ALA A 243 10.85 -4.50 -12.07
C ALA A 243 9.51 -4.87 -11.43
N SER A 244 8.73 -5.73 -12.12
CA SER A 244 7.46 -6.28 -11.62
C SER A 244 7.71 -7.37 -10.55
N GLU A 245 8.35 -6.97 -9.45
CA GLU A 245 8.70 -7.82 -8.32
C GLU A 245 8.19 -7.19 -7.02
N ARG A 246 7.47 -7.96 -6.20
CA ARG A 246 6.92 -7.54 -4.91
C ARG A 246 7.00 -8.70 -3.93
N GLN A 247 7.89 -8.59 -2.94
CA GLN A 247 8.05 -9.63 -1.91
C GLN A 247 6.95 -9.62 -0.84
N ASP A 248 6.27 -8.50 -0.70
CA ASP A 248 5.18 -8.25 0.26
C ASP A 248 3.80 -8.66 -0.26
N LEU A 249 3.69 -9.06 -1.54
CA LEU A 249 2.45 -9.47 -2.18
C LEU A 249 2.47 -10.93 -2.61
N PRO A 250 1.32 -11.61 -2.61
CA PRO A 250 1.19 -12.92 -3.23
C PRO A 250 1.59 -12.89 -4.72
N PRO A 251 2.33 -13.90 -5.22
CA PRO A 251 2.84 -13.89 -6.60
C PRO A 251 1.75 -13.75 -7.67
N ASN A 252 0.55 -14.27 -7.44
CA ASN A 252 -0.58 -14.18 -8.37
C ASN A 252 -1.17 -12.78 -8.49
N LEU A 253 -0.86 -11.87 -7.57
CA LEU A 253 -1.25 -10.45 -7.67
C LEU A 253 -0.37 -9.69 -8.65
N VAL A 254 0.90 -10.08 -8.78
CA VAL A 254 1.89 -9.37 -9.60
C VAL A 254 1.87 -9.93 -11.02
N LEU A 255 1.52 -9.10 -11.98
CA LEU A 255 1.61 -9.46 -13.39
C LEU A 255 3.03 -9.22 -13.89
N ALA A 256 3.57 -10.17 -14.62
CA ALA A 256 4.89 -10.03 -15.22
C ALA A 256 4.93 -8.92 -16.29
N SER A 257 5.98 -8.13 -16.27
CA SER A 257 6.27 -7.08 -17.24
C SER A 257 7.79 -6.98 -17.45
N PRO A 258 8.27 -6.65 -18.66
CA PRO A 258 9.68 -6.38 -18.88
C PRO A 258 10.18 -5.29 -17.93
N PRO A 259 11.38 -5.45 -17.33
CA PRO A 259 11.94 -4.43 -16.46
C PRO A 259 12.38 -3.22 -17.27
N ILE A 260 12.29 -2.03 -16.66
CA ILE A 260 12.86 -0.81 -17.19
C ILE A 260 14.19 -0.56 -16.49
N ARG A 261 15.21 -0.24 -17.26
CA ARG A 261 16.50 0.18 -16.77
C ARG A 261 16.90 1.50 -17.40
N ASP A 262 17.33 2.42 -16.56
CA ASP A 262 17.78 3.74 -16.99
C ASP A 262 18.97 4.20 -16.14
N SER A 263 19.69 5.23 -16.60
CA SER A 263 20.78 5.79 -15.82
C SER A 263 21.00 7.26 -16.11
N LEU A 264 21.42 7.99 -15.09
CA LEU A 264 21.69 9.42 -15.12
C LEU A 264 23.08 9.71 -14.53
N GLU A 265 23.85 10.60 -15.19
CA GLU A 265 25.10 11.12 -14.62
C GLU A 265 24.78 12.18 -13.55
N VAL A 266 25.37 12.03 -12.37
CA VAL A 266 25.26 12.97 -11.25
C VAL A 266 26.65 13.52 -10.98
N ARG A 267 26.81 14.86 -10.99
CA ARG A 267 28.07 15.52 -10.68
C ARG A 267 27.99 16.20 -9.33
N LEU A 268 28.99 15.93 -8.52
CA LEU A 268 29.20 16.62 -7.25
C LEU A 268 30.31 17.65 -7.42
N PRO A 269 30.09 18.88 -6.90
CA PRO A 269 31.06 19.97 -6.98
C PRO A 269 32.34 19.70 -6.19
#